data_95ac817638e8b6b95c9d4c9373ecc426
#
_entry.id   95ac817638e8b6b95c9d4c9373ecc426
#
_cell.length_a   1.000
_cell.length_b   1.000
_cell.length_c   1.000
_cell.angle_alpha   90.00
_cell.angle_beta   90.00
_cell.angle_gamma   90.00
#
_symmetry.space_group_name_H-M   'P 1'
#
loop_
_entity.id
_entity.type
_entity.pdbx_description
1 polymer ?
#
loop_
_entity_poly.entity_id
_entity_poly.type
_entity_poly.pdbx_seq_one_letter_code
_entity_poly.pdbx_strand_id
1 'polypeptide(L)'
;MIRPASLVIAIVATQLICLPVSAQVSKEVLDSISTPNEVETSIGTLKFLDGAPYPETADRIYDYLDTMRGVDAFLKGMPGASLQGLIHGAHSQGATEAHQVIYFDKLMDSQSLYLTGNTSTMYVLPNLDLKRDGPTVMEAPAGMLGAFNDAWFRYVQDIGPAGPDKGKGGKYLVLPPGYEGEVPEGYFVVRPRTYDVWVFMRASIANGLEAAEKN
;
A
#
# COMPACT_ATOMS: atom_id res chain seq x y z
N MET A 1 -66.91 49.30 -69.06
CA MET A 1 -66.10 48.18 -69.62
C MET A 1 -64.72 48.29 -69.05
N ILE A 2 -64.45 47.51 -68.03
CA ILE A 2 -63.16 47.52 -67.28
C ILE A 2 -62.47 46.17 -67.57
N ARG A 3 -61.31 46.24 -68.20
CA ARG A 3 -60.45 45.04 -68.46
C ARG A 3 -59.72 44.62 -67.21
N PRO A 4 -59.63 43.34 -66.85
CA PRO A 4 -58.79 42.89 -65.72
C PRO A 4 -57.33 42.82 -66.13
N ALA A 5 -56.49 43.38 -65.27
CA ALA A 5 -55.03 43.26 -65.37
C ALA A 5 -54.60 41.88 -64.84
N SER A 6 -53.88 41.14 -65.65
CA SER A 6 -53.31 39.85 -65.24
C SER A 6 -52.08 40.08 -64.39
N LEU A 7 -52.11 39.62 -63.14
CA LEU A 7 -51.01 39.61 -62.20
C LEU A 7 -50.17 38.35 -62.41
N VAL A 8 -49.01 38.50 -62.96
CA VAL A 8 -48.01 37.42 -63.14
C VAL A 8 -47.21 37.33 -61.83
N ILE A 9 -47.45 36.30 -61.05
CA ILE A 9 -46.65 36.00 -59.84
C ILE A 9 -45.46 35.17 -60.29
N ALA A 10 -44.24 35.74 -60.28
CA ALA A 10 -43.00 35.03 -60.47
C ALA A 10 -42.62 34.32 -59.19
N ILE A 11 -42.75 32.99 -59.12
CA ILE A 11 -42.23 32.15 -58.02
C ILE A 11 -40.74 31.93 -58.26
N VAL A 12 -39.89 32.63 -57.51
CA VAL A 12 -38.44 32.34 -57.48
C VAL A 12 -38.23 31.14 -56.57
N ALA A 13 -38.07 29.98 -57.17
CA ALA A 13 -37.67 28.77 -56.43
C ALA A 13 -36.20 28.89 -56.03
N THR A 14 -35.95 29.26 -54.77
CA THR A 14 -34.60 29.20 -54.19
C THR A 14 -34.27 27.73 -53.89
N GLN A 15 -33.54 27.08 -54.80
CA GLN A 15 -32.95 25.75 -54.51
C GLN A 15 -31.85 25.95 -53.50
N LEU A 16 -32.09 25.59 -52.20
CA LEU A 16 -31.05 25.37 -51.23
C LEU A 16 -30.24 24.14 -51.69
N ILE A 17 -29.07 24.39 -52.29
CA ILE A 17 -28.07 23.35 -52.52
C ILE A 17 -27.51 22.98 -51.17
N CYS A 18 -28.05 21.94 -50.54
CA CYS A 18 -27.39 21.24 -49.43
C CYS A 18 -26.15 20.55 -49.99
N LEU A 19 -25.03 21.23 -49.95
CA LEU A 19 -23.74 20.57 -50.13
C LEU A 19 -23.56 19.60 -48.96
N PRO A 20 -23.32 18.32 -49.20
CA PRO A 20 -22.95 17.43 -48.11
C PRO A 20 -21.63 17.94 -47.53
N VAL A 21 -21.66 18.50 -46.34
CA VAL A 21 -20.45 18.76 -45.57
C VAL A 21 -19.95 17.39 -45.16
N SER A 22 -19.18 16.77 -46.03
CA SER A 22 -18.36 15.61 -45.68
C SER A 22 -17.27 16.15 -44.75
N ALA A 23 -17.49 16.04 -43.47
CA ALA A 23 -16.42 16.22 -42.50
C ALA A 23 -15.44 15.03 -42.64
N GLN A 24 -14.73 15.02 -43.78
CA GLN A 24 -13.74 13.99 -44.09
C GLN A 24 -12.48 14.36 -43.31
N VAL A 25 -12.24 13.62 -42.22
CA VAL A 25 -10.99 13.73 -41.45
C VAL A 25 -9.83 13.45 -42.43
N SER A 26 -8.80 14.30 -42.42
CA SER A 26 -7.66 14.11 -43.32
C SER A 26 -6.95 12.79 -43.03
N LYS A 27 -6.31 12.23 -44.07
CA LYS A 27 -5.55 10.98 -43.90
C LYS A 27 -4.46 11.12 -42.88
N GLU A 28 -3.78 12.27 -42.78
CA GLU A 28 -2.73 12.54 -41.79
C GLU A 28 -3.26 12.48 -40.38
N VAL A 29 -4.48 13.00 -40.16
CA VAL A 29 -5.12 12.91 -38.84
C VAL A 29 -5.51 11.46 -38.51
N LEU A 30 -6.07 10.73 -39.47
CA LEU A 30 -6.39 9.31 -39.30
C LEU A 30 -5.13 8.49 -39.02
N ASP A 31 -4.06 8.69 -39.76
CA ASP A 31 -2.78 7.99 -39.57
C ASP A 31 -2.17 8.34 -38.19
N SER A 32 -2.34 9.59 -37.69
CA SER A 32 -1.79 10.03 -36.43
C SER A 32 -2.50 9.42 -35.18
N ILE A 33 -3.76 9.03 -35.31
CA ILE A 33 -4.59 8.43 -34.25
C ILE A 33 -4.78 6.92 -34.41
N SER A 34 -4.32 6.35 -35.52
CA SER A 34 -4.41 4.90 -35.78
C SER A 34 -3.25 4.16 -35.12
N THR A 35 -3.51 2.97 -34.62
CA THR A 35 -2.46 2.07 -34.17
C THR A 35 -1.63 1.61 -35.36
N PRO A 36 -0.28 1.77 -35.34
CA PRO A 36 0.57 1.21 -36.39
C PRO A 36 0.40 -0.31 -36.47
N ASN A 37 0.56 -0.86 -37.71
CA ASN A 37 0.47 -2.31 -37.91
C ASN A 37 1.60 -3.09 -37.22
N GLU A 38 2.73 -2.44 -36.97
CA GLU A 38 3.87 -3.01 -36.21
C GLU A 38 4.44 -1.99 -35.26
N VAL A 39 4.72 -2.43 -34.03
CA VAL A 39 5.34 -1.62 -32.95
C VAL A 39 6.49 -2.40 -32.35
N GLU A 40 7.70 -1.85 -32.42
CA GLU A 40 8.87 -2.40 -31.75
C GLU A 40 8.84 -2.05 -30.26
N THR A 41 8.96 -3.04 -29.40
CA THR A 41 8.92 -2.87 -27.94
C THR A 41 10.02 -3.69 -27.26
N SER A 42 10.21 -3.46 -25.96
CA SER A 42 11.13 -4.26 -25.13
C SER A 42 10.72 -5.74 -25.02
N ILE A 43 9.47 -6.06 -25.32
CA ILE A 43 8.97 -7.44 -25.34
C ILE A 43 8.90 -8.03 -26.75
N GLY A 44 9.46 -7.32 -27.74
CA GLY A 44 9.51 -7.71 -29.15
C GLY A 44 8.54 -6.93 -30.03
N THR A 45 8.51 -7.28 -31.30
CA THR A 45 7.60 -6.68 -32.27
C THR A 45 6.16 -7.09 -32.02
N LEU A 46 5.29 -6.11 -31.82
CA LEU A 46 3.85 -6.29 -31.68
C LEU A 46 3.18 -6.00 -33.02
N LYS A 47 2.30 -6.88 -33.48
CA LYS A 47 1.62 -6.79 -34.78
C LYS A 47 0.12 -6.61 -34.59
N PHE A 48 -0.45 -5.71 -35.42
CA PHE A 48 -1.86 -5.34 -35.38
C PHE A 48 -2.45 -5.34 -36.77
N LEU A 49 -3.74 -5.58 -36.86
CA LEU A 49 -4.54 -5.39 -38.06
C LEU A 49 -5.67 -4.41 -37.74
N ASP A 50 -5.64 -3.22 -38.31
CA ASP A 50 -6.62 -2.16 -38.02
C ASP A 50 -6.84 -1.90 -36.52
N GLY A 51 -5.75 -1.90 -35.74
CA GLY A 51 -5.76 -1.72 -34.29
C GLY A 51 -6.07 -2.97 -33.48
N ALA A 52 -6.49 -4.07 -34.06
CA ALA A 52 -6.70 -5.36 -33.39
C ALA A 52 -5.36 -6.14 -33.33
N PRO A 53 -4.93 -6.63 -32.17
CA PRO A 53 -3.71 -7.41 -32.06
C PRO A 53 -3.87 -8.78 -32.70
N TYR A 54 -2.83 -9.27 -33.37
CA TYR A 54 -2.75 -10.67 -33.74
C TYR A 54 -2.70 -11.57 -32.48
N PRO A 55 -3.13 -12.85 -32.56
CA PRO A 55 -3.15 -13.77 -31.41
C PRO A 55 -1.79 -13.81 -30.69
N GLU A 56 -0.69 -13.95 -31.41
CA GLU A 56 0.65 -14.02 -30.83
C GLU A 56 1.07 -12.70 -30.14
N THR A 57 0.55 -11.56 -30.62
CA THR A 57 0.74 -10.25 -29.98
C THR A 57 -0.05 -10.18 -28.68
N ALA A 58 -1.31 -10.63 -28.69
CA ALA A 58 -2.15 -10.69 -27.51
C ALA A 58 -1.53 -11.59 -26.42
N ASP A 59 -1.13 -12.80 -26.79
CA ASP A 59 -0.48 -13.74 -25.87
C ASP A 59 0.77 -13.14 -25.22
N ARG A 60 1.65 -12.53 -26.03
CA ARG A 60 2.87 -11.86 -25.54
C ARG A 60 2.57 -10.71 -24.57
N ILE A 61 1.52 -9.92 -24.87
CA ILE A 61 1.10 -8.83 -23.97
C ILE A 61 0.55 -9.40 -22.65
N TYR A 62 -0.26 -10.46 -22.70
CA TYR A 62 -0.77 -11.10 -21.50
C TYR A 62 0.35 -11.72 -20.65
N ASP A 63 1.30 -12.44 -21.25
CA ASP A 63 2.46 -12.99 -20.54
C ASP A 63 3.28 -11.89 -19.84
N TYR A 64 3.47 -10.76 -20.52
CA TYR A 64 4.15 -9.61 -19.92
C TYR A 64 3.35 -9.00 -18.77
N LEU A 65 2.04 -8.82 -18.94
CA LEU A 65 1.16 -8.32 -17.86
C LEU A 65 1.17 -9.24 -16.65
N ASP A 66 1.13 -10.55 -16.86
CA ASP A 66 1.15 -11.52 -15.76
C ASP A 66 2.50 -11.53 -15.04
N THR A 67 3.60 -11.40 -15.78
CA THR A 67 4.93 -11.20 -15.21
C THR A 67 4.98 -9.93 -14.34
N MET A 68 4.47 -8.81 -14.86
CA MET A 68 4.45 -7.54 -14.11
C MET A 68 3.56 -7.60 -12.87
N ARG A 69 2.41 -8.27 -12.96
CA ARG A 69 1.53 -8.54 -11.81
C ARG A 69 2.22 -9.41 -10.76
N GLY A 70 2.96 -10.43 -11.21
CA GLY A 70 3.77 -11.28 -10.32
C GLY A 70 4.83 -10.49 -9.58
N VAL A 71 5.57 -9.63 -10.27
CA VAL A 71 6.56 -8.72 -9.67
C VAL A 71 5.90 -7.77 -8.66
N ASP A 72 4.78 -7.15 -9.02
CA ASP A 72 4.04 -6.25 -8.12
C ASP A 72 3.55 -6.97 -6.86
N ALA A 73 2.98 -8.17 -7.01
CA ALA A 73 2.54 -9.01 -5.89
C ALA A 73 3.72 -9.40 -4.98
N PHE A 74 4.86 -9.78 -5.55
CA PHE A 74 6.08 -10.09 -4.81
C PHE A 74 6.56 -8.90 -3.99
N LEU A 75 6.70 -7.73 -4.63
CA LEU A 75 7.17 -6.52 -3.95
C LEU A 75 6.21 -6.08 -2.83
N LYS A 76 4.91 -6.16 -3.07
CA LYS A 76 3.89 -5.85 -2.06
C LYS A 76 3.83 -6.86 -0.93
N GLY A 77 4.16 -8.12 -1.20
CA GLY A 77 4.19 -9.19 -0.20
C GLY A 77 5.43 -9.19 0.69
N MET A 78 6.54 -8.62 0.23
CA MET A 78 7.83 -8.63 0.95
C MET A 78 7.74 -8.15 2.40
N PRO A 79 7.10 -7.00 2.72
CA PRO A 79 7.04 -6.54 4.11
C PRO A 79 6.33 -7.52 5.04
N GLY A 80 5.21 -8.10 4.58
CA GLY A 80 4.46 -9.09 5.32
C GLY A 80 5.26 -10.39 5.52
N ALA A 81 5.90 -10.89 4.48
CA ALA A 81 6.75 -12.07 4.56
C ALA A 81 7.95 -11.86 5.49
N SER A 82 8.59 -10.68 5.44
CA SER A 82 9.70 -10.32 6.32
C SER A 82 9.25 -10.27 7.78
N LEU A 83 8.10 -9.67 8.06
CA LEU A 83 7.56 -9.59 9.41
C LEU A 83 7.21 -10.98 9.95
N GLN A 84 6.57 -11.82 9.15
CA GLN A 84 6.29 -13.22 9.53
C GLN A 84 7.58 -14.01 9.78
N GLY A 85 8.64 -13.75 9.02
CA GLY A 85 9.97 -14.31 9.28
C GLY A 85 10.53 -13.92 10.64
N LEU A 86 10.38 -12.66 11.06
CA LEU A 86 10.79 -12.17 12.39
C LEU A 86 9.96 -12.83 13.51
N ILE A 87 8.64 -12.91 13.35
CA ILE A 87 7.75 -13.57 14.31
C ILE A 87 8.08 -15.07 14.42
N HIS A 88 8.30 -15.75 13.30
CA HIS A 88 8.69 -17.15 13.28
C HIS A 88 10.07 -17.36 13.93
N GLY A 89 11.00 -16.45 13.71
CA GLY A 89 12.29 -16.44 14.40
C GLY A 89 12.12 -16.32 15.92
N ALA A 90 11.22 -15.44 16.40
CA ALA A 90 10.87 -15.31 17.81
C ALA A 90 10.28 -16.60 18.38
N HIS A 91 9.37 -17.25 17.67
CA HIS A 91 8.81 -18.56 18.04
C HIS A 91 9.88 -19.65 18.17
N SER A 92 10.86 -19.67 17.27
CA SER A 92 11.98 -20.63 17.32
C SER A 92 12.89 -20.44 18.54
N GLN A 93 12.87 -19.27 19.15
CA GLN A 93 13.58 -18.95 20.40
C GLN A 93 12.71 -19.16 21.65
N GLY A 94 11.49 -19.69 21.49
CA GLY A 94 10.59 -20.03 22.58
C GLY A 94 9.49 -19.02 22.89
N ALA A 95 9.45 -17.86 22.22
CA ALA A 95 8.35 -16.90 22.38
C ALA A 95 7.19 -17.26 21.46
N THR A 96 6.44 -18.30 21.83
CA THR A 96 5.35 -18.88 21.04
C THR A 96 3.98 -18.27 21.34
N GLU A 97 3.87 -17.49 22.43
CA GLU A 97 2.63 -16.88 22.88
C GLU A 97 2.72 -15.35 22.80
N ALA A 98 1.59 -14.68 22.51
CA ALA A 98 1.54 -13.23 22.33
C ALA A 98 1.90 -12.42 23.60
N HIS A 99 1.78 -13.02 24.78
CA HIS A 99 2.19 -12.37 26.05
C HIS A 99 3.69 -12.54 26.36
N GLN A 100 4.41 -13.31 25.55
CA GLN A 100 5.85 -13.48 25.66
C GLN A 100 6.57 -12.42 24.85
N VAL A 101 7.56 -11.79 25.47
CA VAL A 101 8.32 -10.69 24.88
C VAL A 101 9.77 -11.13 24.72
N ILE A 102 10.30 -10.98 23.52
CA ILE A 102 11.75 -11.11 23.32
C ILE A 102 12.40 -9.75 23.55
N TYR A 103 13.40 -9.74 24.41
CA TYR A 103 14.32 -8.62 24.53
C TYR A 103 15.76 -9.09 24.31
N PHE A 104 16.58 -8.19 23.80
CA PHE A 104 18.01 -8.46 23.61
C PHE A 104 18.77 -7.90 24.81
N ASP A 105 19.33 -8.79 25.60
CA ASP A 105 20.13 -8.48 26.80
C ASP A 105 21.52 -7.93 26.48
N LYS A 106 21.89 -7.95 25.21
CA LYS A 106 23.14 -7.43 24.66
C LYS A 106 22.90 -6.54 23.46
N LEU A 107 23.86 -5.68 23.18
CA LEU A 107 23.87 -4.92 21.95
C LEU A 107 24.10 -5.86 20.77
N MET A 108 23.42 -5.61 19.67
CA MET A 108 23.65 -6.34 18.41
C MET A 108 25.03 -6.02 17.85
N ASP A 109 25.57 -6.95 17.10
CA ASP A 109 26.81 -6.83 16.36
C ASP A 109 26.59 -7.12 14.86
N SER A 110 27.68 -7.20 14.09
CA SER A 110 27.61 -7.47 12.66
C SER A 110 27.21 -8.91 12.31
N GLN A 111 27.08 -9.81 13.27
CA GLN A 111 26.62 -11.19 13.07
C GLN A 111 25.10 -11.32 13.21
N SER A 112 24.45 -10.29 13.73
CA SER A 112 22.99 -10.26 13.87
C SER A 112 22.32 -10.22 12.49
N LEU A 113 21.36 -11.12 12.24
CA LEU A 113 20.65 -11.23 10.96
C LEU A 113 19.56 -10.16 10.77
N TYR A 114 19.64 -9.07 11.49
CA TYR A 114 18.76 -7.90 11.32
C TYR A 114 19.43 -6.90 10.37
N LEU A 115 18.80 -6.67 9.23
CA LEU A 115 19.35 -5.85 8.17
C LEU A 115 19.70 -4.41 8.61
N THR A 116 18.93 -3.87 9.57
CA THR A 116 19.06 -2.49 10.07
C THR A 116 19.20 -2.42 11.59
N GLY A 117 19.69 -3.49 12.21
CA GLY A 117 19.97 -3.53 13.64
C GLY A 117 21.01 -2.46 14.03
N ASN A 118 20.93 -1.94 15.27
CA ASN A 118 21.91 -0.99 15.78
C ASN A 118 22.67 -1.56 16.98
N THR A 119 23.82 -0.97 17.26
CA THR A 119 24.71 -1.35 18.36
C THR A 119 24.66 -0.37 19.55
N SER A 120 23.62 0.46 19.62
CA SER A 120 23.54 1.58 20.59
C SER A 120 22.30 1.57 21.46
N THR A 121 21.37 0.62 21.24
CA THR A 121 20.16 0.46 22.06
C THR A 121 19.83 -1.03 22.20
N MET A 122 19.14 -1.41 23.25
CA MET A 122 18.58 -2.74 23.41
C MET A 122 17.21 -2.82 22.73
N TYR A 123 16.96 -3.92 22.04
CA TYR A 123 15.67 -4.14 21.37
C TYR A 123 14.71 -4.95 22.25
N VAL A 124 13.44 -4.57 22.18
CA VAL A 124 12.32 -5.27 22.79
C VAL A 124 11.22 -5.45 21.76
N LEU A 125 10.86 -6.69 21.46
CA LEU A 125 10.05 -7.07 20.30
C LEU A 125 8.83 -7.91 20.72
N PRO A 126 7.76 -7.32 21.26
CA PRO A 126 6.49 -8.01 21.45
C PRO A 126 5.77 -8.26 20.12
N ASN A 127 5.04 -9.36 20.06
CA ASN A 127 4.07 -9.64 19.02
C ASN A 127 2.70 -9.91 19.64
N LEU A 128 1.63 -9.32 19.09
CA LEU A 128 0.27 -9.47 19.58
C LEU A 128 -0.58 -10.15 18.53
N ASP A 129 -1.35 -11.17 18.93
CA ASP A 129 -2.35 -11.84 18.12
C ASP A 129 -3.76 -11.42 18.56
N LEU A 130 -4.27 -10.33 18.02
CA LEU A 130 -5.59 -9.80 18.35
C LEU A 130 -6.75 -10.67 17.85
N LYS A 131 -6.48 -11.63 16.96
CA LYS A 131 -7.50 -12.57 16.50
C LYS A 131 -7.78 -13.64 17.56
N ARG A 132 -6.74 -14.08 18.24
CA ARG A 132 -6.82 -15.06 19.33
C ARG A 132 -7.23 -14.41 20.64
N ASP A 133 -6.58 -13.29 20.99
CA ASP A 133 -6.63 -12.72 22.34
C ASP A 133 -7.63 -11.56 22.48
N GLY A 134 -8.14 -11.03 21.34
CA GLY A 134 -9.02 -9.86 21.37
C GLY A 134 -8.30 -8.57 21.77
N PRO A 135 -9.02 -7.62 22.40
CA PRO A 135 -8.42 -6.40 22.93
C PRO A 135 -7.31 -6.71 23.93
N THR A 136 -6.11 -6.20 23.67
CA THR A 136 -4.92 -6.52 24.45
C THR A 136 -4.31 -5.25 25.04
N VAL A 137 -3.94 -5.27 26.31
CA VAL A 137 -3.22 -4.17 26.95
C VAL A 137 -1.72 -4.47 26.92
N MET A 138 -0.95 -3.54 26.37
CA MET A 138 0.50 -3.52 26.45
C MET A 138 0.94 -2.33 27.33
N GLU A 139 1.71 -2.59 28.37
CA GLU A 139 2.32 -1.55 29.18
C GLU A 139 3.76 -1.30 28.72
N ALA A 140 4.05 -0.07 28.36
CA ALA A 140 5.38 0.36 27.95
C ALA A 140 6.04 1.11 29.10
N PRO A 141 7.29 0.76 29.51
CA PRO A 141 8.04 1.51 30.51
C PRO A 141 8.37 2.92 30.03
N ALA A 142 8.68 3.81 30.96
CA ALA A 142 9.20 5.14 30.66
C ALA A 142 10.56 5.04 29.94
N GLY A 143 10.84 5.99 29.04
CA GLY A 143 12.12 6.07 28.33
C GLY A 143 12.26 5.12 27.15
N MET A 144 11.23 4.34 26.83
CA MET A 144 11.21 3.54 25.60
C MET A 144 11.03 4.42 24.37
N LEU A 145 11.56 3.96 23.25
CA LEU A 145 11.33 4.54 21.91
C LEU A 145 10.90 3.43 20.98
N GLY A 146 9.72 3.53 20.38
CA GLY A 146 9.25 2.49 19.49
C GLY A 146 7.95 2.84 18.78
N ALA A 147 7.40 1.83 18.12
CA ALA A 147 6.12 1.95 17.44
C ALA A 147 5.38 0.61 17.35
N PHE A 148 4.07 0.68 17.28
CA PHE A 148 3.21 -0.40 16.83
C PHE A 148 3.20 -0.41 15.31
N ASN A 149 3.35 -1.59 14.73
CA ASN A 149 3.27 -1.85 13.31
C ASN A 149 2.24 -2.96 13.04
N ASP A 150 1.58 -2.89 11.90
CA ASP A 150 0.67 -3.95 11.48
C ASP A 150 1.40 -5.11 10.78
N ALA A 151 0.68 -6.15 10.36
CA ALA A 151 1.24 -7.35 9.72
C ALA A 151 1.99 -7.07 8.40
N TRP A 152 1.84 -5.89 7.81
CA TRP A 152 2.59 -5.42 6.62
C TRP A 152 3.68 -4.42 6.96
N PHE A 153 4.13 -4.39 8.24
CA PHE A 153 5.12 -3.43 8.71
C PHE A 153 4.69 -1.96 8.54
N ARG A 154 3.38 -1.70 8.41
CA ARG A 154 2.88 -0.33 8.30
C ARG A 154 2.77 0.28 9.69
N TYR A 155 3.21 1.52 9.80
CA TYR A 155 3.09 2.31 11.02
C TYR A 155 1.64 2.41 11.51
N VAL A 156 1.45 2.27 12.82
CA VAL A 156 0.17 2.42 13.50
C VAL A 156 0.23 3.53 14.54
N GLN A 157 1.16 3.45 15.50
CA GLN A 157 1.22 4.37 16.65
C GLN A 157 2.62 4.40 17.23
N ASP A 158 3.13 5.59 17.58
CA ASP A 158 4.40 5.72 18.32
C ASP A 158 4.26 5.37 19.81
N ILE A 159 5.38 4.93 20.38
CA ILE A 159 5.65 4.76 21.80
C ILE A 159 6.85 5.64 22.16
N GLY A 160 6.80 6.32 23.28
CA GLY A 160 7.89 7.16 23.74
C GLY A 160 7.73 8.64 23.37
N PRO A 161 8.82 9.41 23.18
CA PRO A 161 8.77 10.87 23.03
C PRO A 161 7.85 11.37 21.92
N ALA A 162 7.75 10.63 20.79
CA ALA A 162 6.86 10.93 19.68
C ALA A 162 5.42 10.42 19.92
N GLY A 163 5.26 9.45 20.82
CA GLY A 163 3.99 8.84 21.15
C GLY A 163 3.10 9.66 22.08
N PRO A 164 1.88 9.18 22.36
CA PRO A 164 0.95 9.84 23.25
C PRO A 164 1.44 9.87 24.71
N ASP A 165 2.26 8.92 25.11
CA ASP A 165 2.88 8.82 26.44
C ASP A 165 3.99 9.87 26.69
N LYS A 166 4.46 10.55 25.64
CA LYS A 166 5.52 11.57 25.72
C LYS A 166 6.80 11.09 26.44
N GLY A 167 7.12 9.80 26.29
CA GLY A 167 8.27 9.17 26.91
C GLY A 167 8.10 8.84 28.38
N LYS A 168 6.91 9.02 28.95
CA LYS A 168 6.61 8.70 30.36
C LYS A 168 6.22 7.26 30.56
N GLY A 169 6.04 6.51 29.48
CA GLY A 169 5.45 5.18 29.50
C GLY A 169 3.94 5.22 29.70
N GLY A 170 3.31 4.05 29.71
CA GLY A 170 1.88 3.95 29.96
C GLY A 170 1.25 2.71 29.35
N LYS A 171 -0.07 2.65 29.48
CA LYS A 171 -0.88 1.50 29.04
C LYS A 171 -1.51 1.79 27.68
N TYR A 172 -1.19 0.95 26.73
CA TYR A 172 -1.72 0.99 25.39
C TYR A 172 -2.77 -0.11 25.22
N LEU A 173 -4.00 0.26 24.92
CA LEU A 173 -5.08 -0.69 24.60
C LEU A 173 -5.12 -0.90 23.09
N VAL A 174 -4.68 -2.06 22.66
CA VAL A 174 -4.63 -2.45 21.25
C VAL A 174 -5.90 -3.20 20.90
N LEU A 175 -6.68 -2.64 19.99
CA LEU A 175 -8.00 -3.13 19.61
C LEU A 175 -7.96 -3.85 18.26
N PRO A 176 -8.60 -5.02 18.13
CA PRO A 176 -8.67 -5.73 16.85
C PRO A 176 -9.40 -4.90 15.79
N PRO A 177 -9.13 -5.14 14.49
CA PRO A 177 -9.87 -4.51 13.40
C PRO A 177 -11.39 -4.70 13.56
N GLY A 178 -12.15 -3.62 13.39
CA GLY A 178 -13.62 -3.66 13.50
C GLY A 178 -14.16 -3.75 14.93
N TYR A 179 -13.34 -3.54 15.95
CA TYR A 179 -13.82 -3.55 17.35
C TYR A 179 -14.79 -2.39 17.62
N GLU A 180 -16.01 -2.74 18.04
CA GLU A 180 -17.12 -1.82 18.37
C GLU A 180 -17.49 -1.84 19.86
N GLY A 181 -16.75 -2.61 20.68
CA GLY A 181 -17.00 -2.70 22.10
C GLY A 181 -16.60 -1.44 22.85
N GLU A 182 -16.87 -1.45 24.17
CA GLU A 182 -16.52 -0.36 25.08
C GLU A 182 -15.01 -0.15 25.15
N VAL A 183 -14.60 1.10 25.17
CA VAL A 183 -13.19 1.52 25.33
C VAL A 183 -13.07 2.24 26.66
N PRO A 184 -12.49 1.59 27.70
CA PRO A 184 -12.34 2.22 28.99
C PRO A 184 -11.36 3.39 28.96
N GLU A 185 -11.53 4.35 29.86
CA GLU A 185 -10.63 5.47 30.02
C GLU A 185 -9.28 5.04 30.63
N GLY A 186 -8.26 5.88 30.46
CA GLY A 186 -6.94 5.66 31.06
C GLY A 186 -5.96 4.89 30.18
N TYR A 187 -6.31 4.60 28.95
CA TYR A 187 -5.47 3.92 27.96
C TYR A 187 -5.15 4.81 26.76
N PHE A 188 -3.97 4.63 26.18
CA PHE A 188 -3.68 5.08 24.83
C PHE A 188 -4.22 4.05 23.85
N VAL A 189 -5.22 4.42 23.05
CA VAL A 189 -5.91 3.48 22.16
C VAL A 189 -5.15 3.32 20.87
N VAL A 190 -4.84 2.06 20.50
CA VAL A 190 -4.15 1.67 19.26
C VAL A 190 -5.10 0.88 18.37
N ARG A 191 -5.27 1.28 17.11
CA ARG A 191 -6.19 0.65 16.16
C ARG A 191 -5.44 0.20 14.90
N PRO A 192 -4.81 -0.97 14.90
CA PRO A 192 -4.18 -1.55 13.72
C PRO A 192 -5.23 -1.97 12.68
N ARG A 193 -4.77 -2.18 11.44
CA ARG A 193 -5.62 -2.68 10.35
C ARG A 193 -5.58 -4.21 10.21
N THR A 194 -4.70 -4.87 10.96
CA THR A 194 -4.52 -6.32 10.95
C THR A 194 -4.61 -6.87 12.36
N TYR A 195 -4.90 -8.17 12.48
CA TYR A 195 -4.95 -8.84 13.77
C TYR A 195 -3.57 -9.09 14.36
N ASP A 196 -2.57 -9.38 13.53
CA ASP A 196 -1.18 -9.45 13.96
C ASP A 196 -0.63 -8.03 14.09
N VAL A 197 -0.03 -7.74 15.24
CA VAL A 197 0.59 -6.45 15.56
C VAL A 197 2.00 -6.70 16.07
N TRP A 198 2.97 -6.20 15.36
CA TRP A 198 4.35 -6.26 15.75
C TRP A 198 4.78 -4.95 16.39
N VAL A 199 5.35 -5.05 17.60
CA VAL A 199 5.84 -3.88 18.30
C VAL A 199 7.36 -3.89 18.28
N PHE A 200 7.91 -2.76 17.91
CA PHE A 200 9.34 -2.56 17.87
C PHE A 200 9.71 -1.47 18.86
N MET A 201 10.41 -1.85 19.93
CA MET A 201 10.86 -0.90 20.94
C MET A 201 12.36 -0.97 21.15
N ARG A 202 12.92 0.14 21.61
CA ARG A 202 14.32 0.29 21.99
C ARG A 202 14.43 0.90 23.38
N ALA A 203 15.22 0.27 24.23
CA ALA A 203 15.61 0.83 25.52
C ALA A 203 16.93 1.59 25.39
N SER A 204 16.98 2.80 25.95
CA SER A 204 18.19 3.62 25.96
C SER A 204 19.25 3.04 26.90
N ILE A 205 20.49 2.98 26.44
CA ILE A 205 21.64 2.58 27.26
C ILE A 205 22.41 3.76 27.85
N ALA A 206 21.82 4.96 27.85
CA ALA A 206 22.48 6.18 28.36
C ALA A 206 22.95 6.04 29.81
N ASN A 207 22.26 5.22 30.61
CA ASN A 207 22.59 4.92 32.00
C ASN A 207 23.28 3.54 32.16
N GLY A 208 23.75 2.96 31.08
CA GLY A 208 24.38 1.63 31.04
C GLY A 208 23.38 0.51 30.69
N LEU A 209 23.93 -0.65 30.29
CA LEU A 209 23.17 -1.83 29.88
C LEU A 209 22.32 -2.38 31.05
N GLU A 210 22.90 -2.49 32.23
CA GLU A 210 22.20 -3.01 33.42
C GLU A 210 20.97 -2.16 33.78
N ALA A 211 21.06 -0.84 33.62
CA ALA A 211 19.92 0.04 33.87
C ALA A 211 18.83 -0.12 32.80
N ALA A 212 19.22 -0.34 31.53
CA ALA A 212 18.29 -0.59 30.43
C ALA A 212 17.57 -1.94 30.57
N GLU A 213 18.27 -2.96 31.09
CA GLU A 213 17.71 -4.30 31.32
C GLU A 213 16.70 -4.32 32.48
N LYS A 214 16.91 -3.49 33.50
CA LYS A 214 16.00 -3.37 34.66
C LYS A 214 14.74 -2.54 34.39
N ASN A 215 14.71 -1.79 33.32
CA ASN A 215 13.58 -0.94 32.93
C ASN A 215 12.51 -1.73 32.23
#